data_dbb7fb9c74377b853cbccb4a1462e676
#
_entry.id   dbb7fb9c74377b853cbccb4a1462e676
#
_cell.length_a   1.000
_cell.length_b   1.000
_cell.length_c   1.000
_cell.angle_alpha   90.00
_cell.angle_beta   90.00
_cell.angle_gamma   90.00
#
_symmetry.space_group_name_H-M   'P 1'
#
loop_
_entity.id
_entity.type
_entity.pdbx_description
1 polymer ?
#
loop_
_entity_poly.entity_id
_entity_poly.type
_entity_poly.pdbx_seq_one_letter_code
_entity_poly.pdbx_strand_id
1 'polypeptide(L)'
;MNMTKNQFLTEIMEQPAAIGNIIVFYSGAEGMALLAKIKETIAQRAISRVIFTGMGSSFFISFAAANLFNQLGIHAMYINTSELLHYNLSLLDEPTLLVCSSQSGESYEIKEILEHLPATVFCAGIVNEEDSALAKKADVALLCKGGKEEMTSTKTYVVTSLAAYILGLYLTGKWNEAAIARLHALQRRFEDTLSGYEAWLDKGLNFLGDITTLQIIARGPAYSTASQSALMFKEATHIAATGILGGEFRHGPMEMVSQGFKSILFASEGKTLEQSLKMAEDITRFGGKVWLITNAKAALNRQSEHIVPVYIDEQDEFLFSIQSIIPVQLFIDAYAKRHGFEAGSFSRGAKVTMTE
;
A
#
# COMPACT_ATOMS: atom_id res chain seq x y z
N MET A 1 -1.88 2.16 28.41
CA MET A 1 -2.54 0.84 28.29
C MET A 1 -1.49 -0.17 27.82
N ASN A 2 -1.06 -1.14 28.65
CA ASN A 2 -0.11 -2.16 28.19
C ASN A 2 -0.81 -3.03 27.15
N MET A 3 -0.48 -2.84 25.88
CA MET A 3 -0.99 -3.69 24.80
C MET A 3 -0.35 -5.07 24.93
N THR A 4 -1.13 -6.09 25.23
CA THR A 4 -0.70 -7.48 25.06
C THR A 4 -0.34 -7.64 23.57
N LYS A 5 0.92 -7.99 23.29
CA LYS A 5 1.37 -8.23 21.90
C LYS A 5 0.57 -9.40 21.32
N ASN A 6 -0.19 -9.13 20.27
CA ASN A 6 -0.78 -10.15 19.40
C ASN A 6 0.06 -10.24 18.11
N GLN A 7 -0.22 -11.22 17.27
CA GLN A 7 0.54 -11.46 16.04
C GLN A 7 0.45 -10.26 15.07
N PHE A 8 -0.72 -9.63 14.94
CA PHE A 8 -0.91 -8.46 14.07
C PHE A 8 -0.01 -7.28 14.50
N LEU A 9 -0.01 -6.95 15.81
CA LEU A 9 0.88 -5.90 16.35
C LEU A 9 2.36 -6.30 16.19
N THR A 10 2.71 -7.57 16.37
CA THR A 10 4.06 -8.05 16.17
C THR A 10 4.52 -7.79 14.74
N GLU A 11 3.70 -8.13 13.75
CA GLU A 11 4.00 -7.91 12.33
C GLU A 11 4.09 -6.42 11.96
N ILE A 12 3.30 -5.54 12.61
CA ILE A 12 3.43 -4.09 12.48
C ILE A 12 4.80 -3.63 13.00
N MET A 13 5.23 -4.12 14.17
CA MET A 13 6.51 -3.73 14.77
C MET A 13 7.73 -4.29 14.02
N GLU A 14 7.57 -5.32 13.20
CA GLU A 14 8.62 -5.89 12.35
C GLU A 14 8.88 -5.09 11.06
N GLN A 15 8.04 -4.10 10.72
CA GLN A 15 8.17 -3.33 9.47
C GLN A 15 9.55 -2.69 9.28
N PRO A 16 10.18 -2.05 10.28
CA PRO A 16 11.52 -1.47 10.10
C PRO A 16 12.57 -2.52 9.73
N ALA A 17 12.52 -3.70 10.34
CA ALA A 17 13.44 -4.80 10.02
C ALA A 17 13.21 -5.30 8.58
N ALA A 18 11.96 -5.45 8.16
CA ALA A 18 11.61 -5.84 6.79
C ALA A 18 12.11 -4.82 5.77
N ILE A 19 12.01 -3.51 6.06
CA ILE A 19 12.59 -2.44 5.24
C ILE A 19 14.12 -2.59 5.16
N GLY A 20 14.79 -2.84 6.27
CA GLY A 20 16.24 -3.10 6.29
C GLY A 20 16.63 -4.28 5.40
N ASN A 21 15.90 -5.40 5.48
CA ASN A 21 16.15 -6.60 4.70
C ASN A 21 16.04 -6.36 3.19
N ILE A 22 14.99 -5.67 2.74
CA ILE A 22 14.81 -5.39 1.31
C ILE A 22 15.88 -4.43 0.78
N ILE A 23 16.31 -3.43 1.57
CA ILE A 23 17.41 -2.53 1.20
C ILE A 23 18.71 -3.34 1.01
N VAL A 24 19.07 -4.17 1.97
CA VAL A 24 20.27 -5.02 1.91
C VAL A 24 20.22 -5.93 0.68
N PHE A 25 19.08 -6.56 0.42
CA PHE A 25 18.91 -7.47 -0.71
C PHE A 25 19.14 -6.76 -2.05
N TYR A 26 18.47 -5.62 -2.31
CA TYR A 26 18.59 -4.92 -3.59
C TYR A 26 19.84 -4.03 -3.70
N SER A 27 20.58 -3.83 -2.63
CA SER A 27 21.93 -3.26 -2.67
C SER A 27 23.01 -4.32 -2.90
N GLY A 28 22.68 -5.60 -2.71
CA GLY A 28 23.56 -6.75 -2.93
C GLY A 28 23.58 -7.25 -4.37
N ALA A 29 24.56 -8.11 -4.67
CA ALA A 29 24.78 -8.62 -6.03
C ALA A 29 23.57 -9.39 -6.60
N GLU A 30 22.90 -10.19 -5.78
CA GLU A 30 21.72 -10.98 -6.19
C GLU A 30 20.55 -10.09 -6.63
N GLY A 31 20.12 -9.17 -5.76
CA GLY A 31 19.03 -8.26 -6.08
C GLY A 31 19.34 -7.35 -7.28
N MET A 32 20.58 -6.86 -7.36
CA MET A 32 21.05 -6.06 -8.50
C MET A 32 21.01 -6.87 -9.81
N ALA A 33 21.37 -8.15 -9.80
CA ALA A 33 21.32 -9.01 -10.98
C ALA A 33 19.87 -9.23 -11.48
N LEU A 34 18.89 -9.39 -10.56
CA LEU A 34 17.48 -9.51 -10.92
C LEU A 34 16.95 -8.22 -11.59
N LEU A 35 17.27 -7.05 -11.02
CA LEU A 35 16.90 -5.76 -11.61
C LEU A 35 17.56 -5.54 -12.98
N ALA A 36 18.84 -5.91 -13.12
CA ALA A 36 19.59 -5.82 -14.38
C ALA A 36 18.94 -6.69 -15.47
N LYS A 37 18.58 -7.95 -15.14
CA LYS A 37 17.92 -8.85 -16.08
C LYS A 37 16.62 -8.27 -16.63
N ILE A 38 15.80 -7.62 -15.77
CA ILE A 38 14.56 -6.95 -16.21
C ILE A 38 14.90 -5.81 -17.17
N LYS A 39 15.85 -4.94 -16.81
CA LYS A 39 16.24 -3.78 -17.63
C LYS A 39 16.79 -4.19 -19.00
N GLU A 40 17.65 -5.19 -19.01
CA GLU A 40 18.23 -5.76 -20.24
C GLU A 40 17.15 -6.38 -21.14
N THR A 41 16.21 -7.15 -20.56
CA THR A 41 15.12 -7.77 -21.32
C THR A 41 14.17 -6.71 -21.91
N ILE A 42 13.86 -5.65 -21.16
CA ILE A 42 13.09 -4.52 -21.67
C ILE A 42 13.74 -3.92 -22.91
N ALA A 43 15.05 -3.69 -22.87
CA ALA A 43 15.80 -3.16 -24.02
C ALA A 43 15.87 -4.14 -25.19
N GLN A 44 16.16 -5.41 -24.94
CA GLN A 44 16.31 -6.45 -25.95
C GLN A 44 15.02 -6.76 -26.70
N ARG A 45 13.89 -6.78 -25.98
CA ARG A 45 12.55 -7.07 -26.53
C ARG A 45 11.79 -5.82 -26.94
N ALA A 46 12.39 -4.63 -26.84
CA ALA A 46 11.75 -3.34 -27.12
C ALA A 46 10.41 -3.18 -26.37
N ILE A 47 10.35 -3.60 -25.11
CA ILE A 47 9.15 -3.50 -24.27
C ILE A 47 8.83 -2.03 -24.03
N SER A 48 7.63 -1.60 -24.41
CA SER A 48 7.21 -0.20 -24.37
C SER A 48 6.18 0.11 -23.28
N ARG A 49 5.62 -0.90 -22.64
CA ARG A 49 4.61 -0.72 -21.57
C ARG A 49 4.78 -1.71 -20.44
N VAL A 50 4.32 -1.30 -19.26
CA VAL A 50 4.30 -2.12 -18.05
C VAL A 50 2.86 -2.28 -17.58
N ILE A 51 2.45 -3.52 -17.29
CA ILE A 51 1.15 -3.80 -16.67
C ILE A 51 1.40 -4.35 -15.28
N PHE A 52 0.93 -3.64 -14.26
CA PHE A 52 0.92 -4.12 -12.89
C PHE A 52 -0.38 -4.85 -12.60
N THR A 53 -0.30 -6.01 -11.95
CA THR A 53 -1.47 -6.80 -11.57
C THR A 53 -1.31 -7.43 -10.20
N GLY A 54 -2.43 -7.69 -9.53
CA GLY A 54 -2.50 -8.29 -8.21
C GLY A 54 -3.94 -8.34 -7.72
N MET A 55 -4.12 -8.97 -6.56
CA MET A 55 -5.41 -9.04 -5.86
C MET A 55 -5.30 -8.38 -4.48
N GLY A 56 -6.40 -7.84 -3.96
CA GLY A 56 -6.44 -7.21 -2.63
C GLY A 56 -5.34 -6.17 -2.43
N SER A 57 -4.51 -6.33 -1.39
CA SER A 57 -3.37 -5.45 -1.08
C SER A 57 -2.43 -5.27 -2.26
N SER A 58 -2.16 -6.35 -3.01
CA SER A 58 -1.29 -6.33 -4.19
C SER A 58 -1.88 -5.52 -5.34
N PHE A 59 -3.20 -5.52 -5.49
CA PHE A 59 -3.89 -4.66 -6.48
C PHE A 59 -3.76 -3.17 -6.09
N PHE A 60 -3.90 -2.84 -4.80
CA PHE A 60 -3.73 -1.45 -4.37
C PHE A 60 -2.30 -0.95 -4.56
N ILE A 61 -1.30 -1.81 -4.32
CA ILE A 61 0.11 -1.51 -4.62
C ILE A 61 0.29 -1.27 -6.12
N SER A 62 -0.35 -2.07 -6.97
CA SER A 62 -0.29 -1.94 -8.43
C SER A 62 -0.74 -0.55 -8.91
N PHE A 63 -1.77 0.04 -8.27
CA PHE A 63 -2.19 1.42 -8.54
C PHE A 63 -1.06 2.43 -8.26
N ALA A 64 -0.46 2.37 -7.07
CA ALA A 64 0.61 3.29 -6.70
C ALA A 64 1.86 3.10 -7.56
N ALA A 65 2.22 1.84 -7.86
CA ALA A 65 3.35 1.50 -8.72
C ALA A 65 3.17 2.05 -10.15
N ALA A 66 2.00 1.85 -10.76
CA ALA A 66 1.72 2.39 -12.09
C ALA A 66 1.80 3.93 -12.12
N ASN A 67 1.27 4.61 -11.09
CA ASN A 67 1.41 6.06 -10.95
C ASN A 67 2.87 6.50 -10.85
N LEU A 68 3.68 5.81 -10.04
CA LEU A 68 5.11 6.08 -9.91
C LEU A 68 5.83 5.92 -11.26
N PHE A 69 5.59 4.81 -11.96
CA PHE A 69 6.22 4.53 -13.24
C PHE A 69 5.88 5.60 -14.29
N ASN A 70 4.62 6.01 -14.37
CA ASN A 70 4.19 7.11 -15.25
C ASN A 70 4.89 8.43 -14.89
N GLN A 71 5.06 8.75 -13.60
CA GLN A 71 5.83 9.92 -13.17
C GLN A 71 7.33 9.81 -13.51
N LEU A 72 7.86 8.61 -13.58
CA LEU A 72 9.24 8.33 -14.00
C LEU A 72 9.41 8.29 -15.53
N GLY A 73 8.33 8.48 -16.30
CA GLY A 73 8.34 8.47 -17.78
C GLY A 73 8.23 7.07 -18.39
N ILE A 74 7.84 6.06 -17.60
CA ILE A 74 7.59 4.70 -18.08
C ILE A 74 6.09 4.50 -18.22
N HIS A 75 5.59 4.16 -19.42
CA HIS A 75 4.18 3.90 -19.64
C HIS A 75 3.72 2.67 -18.85
N ALA A 76 2.88 2.90 -17.85
CA ALA A 76 2.39 1.85 -16.98
C ALA A 76 0.89 1.96 -16.74
N MET A 77 0.25 0.79 -16.64
CA MET A 77 -1.15 0.65 -16.23
C MET A 77 -1.24 -0.38 -15.10
N TYR A 78 -2.38 -0.42 -14.45
CA TYR A 78 -2.69 -1.41 -13.44
C TYR A 78 -4.04 -2.04 -13.73
N ILE A 79 -4.18 -3.33 -13.46
CA ILE A 79 -5.42 -4.05 -13.65
C ILE A 79 -5.53 -5.14 -12.58
N ASN A 80 -6.73 -5.37 -12.06
CA ASN A 80 -6.99 -6.47 -11.14
C ASN A 80 -6.74 -7.81 -11.86
N THR A 81 -6.13 -8.80 -11.18
CA THR A 81 -5.73 -10.04 -11.83
C THR A 81 -6.92 -10.84 -12.35
N SER A 82 -8.04 -10.88 -11.61
CA SER A 82 -9.27 -11.55 -12.08
C SER A 82 -9.83 -10.85 -13.33
N GLU A 83 -9.87 -9.51 -13.36
CA GLU A 83 -10.29 -8.75 -14.52
C GLU A 83 -9.34 -8.91 -15.73
N LEU A 84 -8.04 -9.05 -15.47
CA LEU A 84 -7.05 -9.35 -16.50
C LEU A 84 -7.30 -10.74 -17.08
N LEU A 85 -7.47 -11.73 -16.21
CA LEU A 85 -7.67 -13.13 -16.59
C LEU A 85 -8.94 -13.32 -17.43
N HIS A 86 -10.07 -12.79 -16.98
CA HIS A 86 -11.35 -13.11 -17.59
C HIS A 86 -11.76 -12.21 -18.75
N TYR A 87 -11.31 -10.95 -18.77
CA TYR A 87 -11.81 -9.97 -19.73
C TYR A 87 -10.73 -9.27 -20.55
N ASN A 88 -9.46 -9.32 -20.13
CA ASN A 88 -8.43 -8.46 -20.68
C ASN A 88 -7.13 -9.19 -21.08
N LEU A 89 -7.17 -10.53 -21.27
CA LEU A 89 -5.98 -11.28 -21.71
C LEU A 89 -5.39 -10.77 -23.02
N SER A 90 -6.20 -10.17 -23.90
CA SER A 90 -5.75 -9.54 -25.14
C SER A 90 -4.81 -8.35 -24.93
N LEU A 91 -4.72 -7.81 -23.71
CA LEU A 91 -3.70 -6.82 -23.35
C LEU A 91 -2.31 -7.43 -23.19
N LEU A 92 -2.21 -8.75 -23.04
CA LEU A 92 -0.95 -9.49 -22.88
C LEU A 92 -0.36 -9.85 -24.25
N ASP A 93 -0.16 -8.85 -25.07
CA ASP A 93 0.56 -8.94 -26.34
C ASP A 93 1.97 -8.41 -26.20
N GLU A 94 2.76 -8.51 -27.24
CA GLU A 94 4.07 -7.87 -27.26
C GLU A 94 3.96 -6.39 -27.63
N PRO A 95 4.88 -5.61 -27.12
CA PRO A 95 5.92 -5.82 -26.12
C PRO A 95 5.49 -5.37 -24.72
N THR A 96 5.23 -6.31 -23.83
CA THR A 96 4.69 -6.03 -22.48
C THR A 96 5.58 -6.64 -21.40
N LEU A 97 5.89 -5.86 -20.35
CA LEU A 97 6.31 -6.35 -19.05
C LEU A 97 5.08 -6.49 -18.16
N LEU A 98 4.71 -7.72 -17.80
CA LEU A 98 3.70 -7.97 -16.78
C LEU A 98 4.39 -8.09 -15.42
N VAL A 99 4.01 -7.22 -14.48
CA VAL A 99 4.46 -7.27 -13.09
C VAL A 99 3.34 -7.82 -12.23
N CYS A 100 3.45 -9.09 -11.85
CA CYS A 100 2.51 -9.78 -10.96
C CYS A 100 2.94 -9.57 -9.51
N SER A 101 2.11 -8.95 -8.68
CA SER A 101 2.37 -8.80 -7.25
C SER A 101 1.50 -9.77 -6.45
N SER A 102 2.13 -10.57 -5.58
CA SER A 102 1.43 -11.48 -4.66
C SER A 102 2.30 -11.80 -3.45
N GLN A 103 1.79 -11.60 -2.24
CA GLN A 103 2.54 -11.95 -1.02
C GLN A 103 2.88 -13.44 -0.99
N SER A 104 1.89 -14.31 -1.15
CA SER A 104 2.06 -15.76 -1.11
C SER A 104 2.57 -16.35 -2.44
N GLY A 105 2.31 -15.67 -3.56
CA GLY A 105 2.55 -16.22 -4.90
C GLY A 105 1.69 -17.43 -5.26
N GLU A 106 0.64 -17.72 -4.48
CA GLU A 106 -0.17 -18.95 -4.53
C GLU A 106 -1.68 -18.68 -4.73
N SER A 107 -2.13 -17.42 -4.84
CA SER A 107 -3.55 -17.15 -5.07
C SER A 107 -4.01 -17.74 -6.39
N TYR A 108 -5.29 -18.13 -6.44
CA TYR A 108 -5.92 -18.78 -7.59
C TYR A 108 -5.67 -18.00 -8.88
N GLU A 109 -5.98 -16.71 -8.90
CA GLU A 109 -5.88 -15.87 -10.09
C GLU A 109 -4.44 -15.71 -10.57
N ILE A 110 -3.47 -15.67 -9.64
CA ILE A 110 -2.04 -15.62 -10.00
C ILE A 110 -1.61 -16.93 -10.67
N LYS A 111 -2.03 -18.09 -10.16
CA LYS A 111 -1.70 -19.37 -10.79
C LYS A 111 -2.35 -19.50 -12.16
N GLU A 112 -3.62 -19.12 -12.28
CA GLU A 112 -4.32 -19.15 -13.56
C GLU A 112 -3.70 -18.21 -14.60
N ILE A 113 -3.36 -16.97 -14.24
CA ILE A 113 -2.74 -16.05 -15.18
C ILE A 113 -1.40 -16.59 -15.68
N LEU A 114 -0.59 -17.20 -14.80
CA LEU A 114 0.70 -17.78 -15.16
C LEU A 114 0.58 -18.96 -16.14
N GLU A 115 -0.52 -19.74 -16.12
CA GLU A 115 -0.80 -20.80 -17.08
C GLU A 115 -1.24 -20.26 -18.45
N HIS A 116 -1.78 -19.05 -18.50
CA HIS A 116 -2.32 -18.45 -19.72
C HIS A 116 -1.41 -17.37 -20.32
N LEU A 117 -0.20 -17.14 -19.76
CA LEU A 117 0.72 -16.15 -20.28
C LEU A 117 1.22 -16.57 -21.67
N PRO A 118 1.11 -15.71 -22.70
CA PRO A 118 1.80 -15.90 -23.95
C PRO A 118 3.33 -15.98 -23.71
N ALA A 119 4.01 -16.88 -24.41
CA ALA A 119 5.47 -17.04 -24.31
C ALA A 119 6.26 -15.76 -24.65
N THR A 120 5.61 -14.83 -25.30
CA THR A 120 6.13 -13.53 -25.72
C THR A 120 6.11 -12.47 -24.60
N VAL A 121 5.24 -12.61 -23.60
CA VAL A 121 5.16 -11.72 -22.45
C VAL A 121 6.32 -11.97 -21.50
N PHE A 122 6.97 -10.91 -21.06
CA PHE A 122 7.99 -11.00 -20.01
C PHE A 122 7.33 -10.77 -18.64
N CYS A 123 7.33 -11.79 -17.80
CA CYS A 123 6.69 -11.76 -16.49
C CYS A 123 7.70 -11.54 -15.37
N ALA A 124 7.52 -10.49 -14.57
CA ALA A 124 8.22 -10.27 -13.32
C ALA A 124 7.26 -10.48 -12.14
N GLY A 125 7.60 -11.35 -11.20
CA GLY A 125 6.85 -11.56 -9.97
C GLY A 125 7.42 -10.72 -8.83
N ILE A 126 6.62 -9.91 -8.14
CA ILE A 126 6.97 -9.32 -6.84
C ILE A 126 6.34 -10.20 -5.78
N VAL A 127 7.15 -10.93 -5.02
CA VAL A 127 6.66 -12.00 -4.15
C VAL A 127 7.46 -12.09 -2.84
N ASN A 128 6.79 -12.48 -1.76
CA ASN A 128 7.47 -12.66 -0.48
C ASN A 128 7.93 -14.11 -0.26
N GLU A 129 7.17 -15.10 -0.76
CA GLU A 129 7.44 -16.52 -0.60
C GLU A 129 8.28 -17.04 -1.79
N GLU A 130 9.55 -17.36 -1.51
CA GLU A 130 10.55 -17.76 -2.54
C GLU A 130 10.21 -19.08 -3.23
N ASP A 131 9.53 -19.99 -2.54
CA ASP A 131 9.16 -21.32 -3.05
C ASP A 131 7.81 -21.38 -3.75
N SER A 132 7.15 -20.23 -3.92
CA SER A 132 5.80 -20.13 -4.50
C SER A 132 5.75 -20.40 -6.01
N ALA A 133 4.53 -20.63 -6.49
CA ALA A 133 4.26 -20.80 -7.92
C ALA A 133 4.69 -19.55 -8.73
N LEU A 134 4.40 -18.34 -8.23
CA LEU A 134 4.81 -17.10 -8.87
C LEU A 134 6.33 -16.99 -8.95
N ALA A 135 7.05 -17.28 -7.85
CA ALA A 135 8.51 -17.20 -7.84
C ALA A 135 9.17 -18.18 -8.82
N LYS A 136 8.57 -19.36 -8.99
CA LYS A 136 9.12 -20.43 -9.87
C LYS A 136 8.77 -20.24 -11.35
N LYS A 137 7.61 -19.66 -11.66
CA LYS A 137 7.11 -19.55 -13.05
C LYS A 137 7.36 -18.20 -13.71
N ALA A 138 7.54 -17.14 -12.94
CA ALA A 138 7.92 -15.84 -13.49
C ALA A 138 9.33 -15.89 -14.12
N ASP A 139 9.57 -15.13 -15.20
CA ASP A 139 10.91 -14.99 -15.80
C ASP A 139 11.94 -14.39 -14.84
N VAL A 140 11.46 -13.53 -13.92
CA VAL A 140 12.22 -12.95 -12.81
C VAL A 140 11.33 -12.84 -11.58
N ALA A 141 11.80 -13.35 -10.43
CA ALA A 141 11.16 -13.15 -9.14
C ALA A 141 11.89 -12.05 -8.34
N LEU A 142 11.20 -10.95 -8.08
CA LEU A 142 11.64 -9.88 -7.19
C LEU A 142 11.17 -10.21 -5.77
N LEU A 143 12.11 -10.60 -4.91
CA LEU A 143 11.81 -11.05 -3.55
C LEU A 143 11.64 -9.86 -2.60
N CYS A 144 10.57 -9.88 -1.81
CA CYS A 144 10.24 -8.81 -0.87
C CYS A 144 11.02 -8.86 0.44
N LYS A 145 11.52 -10.04 0.84
CA LYS A 145 12.31 -10.25 2.08
C LYS A 145 11.62 -9.76 3.36
N GLY A 146 10.26 -9.75 3.36
CA GLY A 146 9.45 -9.30 4.50
C GLY A 146 9.34 -10.29 5.66
N GLY A 147 9.86 -11.51 5.48
CA GLY A 147 9.67 -12.61 6.43
C GLY A 147 8.23 -13.14 6.44
N LYS A 148 7.96 -14.09 7.35
CA LYS A 148 6.64 -14.73 7.44
C LYS A 148 5.59 -13.74 7.98
N GLU A 149 4.43 -13.68 7.35
CA GLU A 149 3.28 -12.89 7.76
C GLU A 149 2.03 -13.77 7.81
N GLU A 150 1.35 -13.82 8.96
CA GLU A 150 0.22 -14.71 9.21
C GLU A 150 -1.13 -14.00 9.20
N MET A 151 -1.13 -12.71 9.57
CA MET A 151 -2.34 -11.89 9.66
C MET A 151 -2.63 -11.13 8.36
N THR A 152 -3.59 -10.20 8.39
CA THR A 152 -3.82 -9.30 7.26
C THR A 152 -2.56 -8.52 6.91
N SER A 153 -2.43 -8.12 5.65
CA SER A 153 -1.18 -7.58 5.11
C SER A 153 -0.74 -6.29 5.81
N THR A 154 0.42 -6.34 6.45
CA THR A 154 1.09 -5.24 7.16
C THR A 154 2.47 -4.97 6.57
N LYS A 155 3.49 -5.71 7.03
CA LYS A 155 4.88 -5.57 6.57
C LYS A 155 5.05 -5.97 5.10
N THR A 156 4.28 -6.95 4.61
CA THR A 156 4.36 -7.35 3.20
C THR A 156 3.77 -6.29 2.27
N TYR A 157 2.74 -5.55 2.67
CA TYR A 157 2.29 -4.36 1.94
C TYR A 157 3.43 -3.34 1.76
N VAL A 158 4.19 -3.06 2.84
CA VAL A 158 5.31 -2.11 2.84
C VAL A 158 6.42 -2.58 1.90
N VAL A 159 6.91 -3.81 2.07
CA VAL A 159 8.06 -4.28 1.27
C VAL A 159 7.70 -4.57 -0.19
N THR A 160 6.46 -4.98 -0.50
CA THR A 160 6.00 -5.12 -1.89
C THR A 160 5.95 -3.75 -2.58
N SER A 161 5.46 -2.71 -1.87
CA SER A 161 5.48 -1.34 -2.38
C SER A 161 6.91 -0.84 -2.61
N LEU A 162 7.84 -1.15 -1.70
CA LEU A 162 9.25 -0.80 -1.84
C LEU A 162 9.94 -1.57 -2.99
N ALA A 163 9.60 -2.84 -3.23
CA ALA A 163 10.13 -3.59 -4.38
C ALA A 163 9.73 -2.91 -5.70
N ALA A 164 8.47 -2.49 -5.84
CA ALA A 164 8.01 -1.73 -7.00
C ALA A 164 8.71 -0.36 -7.12
N TYR A 165 8.92 0.35 -6.00
CA TYR A 165 9.65 1.62 -5.96
C TYR A 165 11.11 1.44 -6.42
N ILE A 166 11.82 0.45 -5.89
CA ILE A 166 13.21 0.13 -6.25
C ILE A 166 13.30 -0.22 -7.74
N LEU A 167 12.38 -1.06 -8.25
CA LEU A 167 12.34 -1.41 -9.67
C LEU A 167 12.20 -0.14 -10.55
N GLY A 168 11.27 0.75 -10.23
CA GLY A 168 11.08 2.00 -10.98
C GLY A 168 12.32 2.90 -10.98
N LEU A 169 12.97 3.04 -9.81
CA LEU A 169 14.22 3.80 -9.71
C LEU A 169 15.37 3.14 -10.50
N TYR A 170 15.48 1.82 -10.45
CA TYR A 170 16.53 1.10 -11.18
C TYR A 170 16.37 1.23 -12.70
N LEU A 171 15.18 1.05 -13.21
CA LEU A 171 14.88 1.17 -14.64
C LEU A 171 15.23 2.56 -15.18
N THR A 172 15.05 3.60 -14.36
CA THR A 172 15.34 4.99 -14.75
C THR A 172 16.74 5.47 -14.37
N GLY A 173 17.61 4.60 -13.86
CA GLY A 173 18.97 4.95 -13.45
C GLY A 173 19.05 5.79 -12.18
N LYS A 174 17.98 5.82 -11.39
CA LYS A 174 17.87 6.59 -10.13
C LYS A 174 18.13 5.73 -8.89
N TRP A 175 18.31 4.42 -9.04
CA TRP A 175 18.74 3.52 -7.95
C TRP A 175 20.24 3.69 -7.74
N ASN A 176 20.63 4.45 -6.74
CA ASN A 176 22.01 4.83 -6.42
C ASN A 176 22.14 5.03 -4.90
N GLU A 177 23.34 5.40 -4.42
CA GLU A 177 23.62 5.61 -3.00
C GLU A 177 22.65 6.61 -2.33
N ALA A 178 22.23 7.66 -3.03
CA ALA A 178 21.27 8.62 -2.49
C ALA A 178 19.87 8.01 -2.31
N ALA A 179 19.44 7.15 -3.24
CA ALA A 179 18.18 6.41 -3.10
C ALA A 179 18.24 5.39 -1.95
N ILE A 180 19.35 4.66 -1.82
CA ILE A 180 19.58 3.73 -0.72
C ILE A 180 19.58 4.47 0.63
N ALA A 181 20.29 5.59 0.73
CA ALA A 181 20.30 6.42 1.93
C ALA A 181 18.89 6.95 2.30
N ARG A 182 18.07 7.29 1.30
CA ARG A 182 16.67 7.68 1.50
C ARG A 182 15.84 6.56 2.10
N LEU A 183 16.00 5.32 1.63
CA LEU A 183 15.29 4.17 2.20
C LEU A 183 15.77 3.83 3.62
N HIS A 184 17.05 3.98 3.93
CA HIS A 184 17.52 3.89 5.33
C HIS A 184 16.95 5.01 6.21
N ALA A 185 16.76 6.21 5.66
CA ALA A 185 16.06 7.27 6.39
C ALA A 185 14.59 6.92 6.62
N LEU A 186 13.90 6.34 5.63
CA LEU A 186 12.55 5.81 5.77
C LEU A 186 12.47 4.74 6.88
N GLN A 187 13.41 3.81 6.91
CA GLN A 187 13.51 2.78 7.96
C GLN A 187 13.53 3.41 9.36
N ARG A 188 14.41 4.39 9.59
CA ARG A 188 14.49 5.11 10.88
C ARG A 188 13.20 5.84 11.22
N ARG A 189 12.54 6.47 10.24
CA ARG A 189 11.25 7.14 10.46
C ARG A 189 10.14 6.15 10.82
N PHE A 190 10.17 4.94 10.30
CA PHE A 190 9.27 3.86 10.76
C PHE A 190 9.54 3.53 12.23
N GLU A 191 10.81 3.37 12.63
CA GLU A 191 11.20 3.14 14.04
C GLU A 191 10.70 4.26 14.94
N ASP A 192 10.93 5.52 14.55
CA ASP A 192 10.50 6.71 15.31
C ASP A 192 8.96 6.75 15.44
N THR A 193 8.23 6.51 14.35
CA THR A 193 6.75 6.52 14.35
C THR A 193 6.20 5.40 15.23
N LEU A 194 6.83 4.22 15.21
CA LEU A 194 6.43 3.07 16.01
C LEU A 194 6.84 3.19 17.48
N SER A 195 7.83 4.01 17.84
CA SER A 195 8.27 4.19 19.22
C SER A 195 7.46 5.23 19.99
N GLY A 196 6.77 6.14 19.32
CA GLY A 196 6.07 7.27 19.95
C GLY A 196 4.55 7.32 19.68
N TYR A 197 3.94 6.20 19.36
CA TYR A 197 2.58 6.17 18.83
C TYR A 197 1.45 6.41 19.88
N GLU A 198 1.68 6.17 21.15
CA GLU A 198 0.63 6.17 22.16
C GLU A 198 -0.09 7.52 22.25
N ALA A 199 0.67 8.61 22.19
CA ALA A 199 0.13 9.97 22.39
C ALA A 199 -0.91 10.37 21.32
N TRP A 200 -0.69 10.00 20.06
CA TRP A 200 -1.61 10.32 18.96
C TRP A 200 -2.65 9.22 18.75
N LEU A 201 -2.35 7.97 19.12
CA LEU A 201 -3.28 6.85 18.98
C LEU A 201 -4.52 7.02 19.88
N ASP A 202 -4.32 7.28 21.17
CA ASP A 202 -5.43 7.51 22.11
C ASP A 202 -6.29 8.71 21.68
N LYS A 203 -5.66 9.76 21.16
CA LYS A 203 -6.37 10.92 20.61
C LYS A 203 -7.24 10.53 19.42
N GLY A 204 -6.69 9.72 18.47
CA GLY A 204 -7.42 9.22 17.31
C GLY A 204 -8.60 8.32 17.71
N LEU A 205 -8.38 7.37 18.62
CA LEU A 205 -9.42 6.46 19.13
C LEU A 205 -10.58 7.21 19.81
N ASN A 206 -10.28 8.19 20.64
CA ASN A 206 -11.30 8.98 21.32
C ASN A 206 -12.03 9.92 20.35
N PHE A 207 -11.32 10.45 19.35
CA PHE A 207 -11.88 11.35 18.34
C PHE A 207 -12.87 10.64 17.43
N LEU A 208 -12.50 9.48 16.87
CA LEU A 208 -13.37 8.69 16.00
C LEU A 208 -14.44 7.93 16.81
N GLY A 209 -14.12 7.49 18.04
CA GLY A 209 -15.05 6.71 18.88
C GLY A 209 -15.58 5.47 18.16
N ASP A 210 -16.82 5.06 18.42
CA ASP A 210 -17.44 3.90 17.79
C ASP A 210 -17.73 4.16 16.31
N ILE A 211 -17.24 3.28 15.45
CA ILE A 211 -17.32 3.40 14.00
C ILE A 211 -18.27 2.33 13.45
N THR A 212 -19.29 2.75 12.72
CA THR A 212 -20.18 1.85 11.97
C THR A 212 -19.83 1.81 10.49
N THR A 213 -19.48 2.98 9.93
CA THR A 213 -19.02 3.13 8.55
C THR A 213 -17.84 4.11 8.54
N LEU A 214 -16.91 3.94 7.61
CA LEU A 214 -15.74 4.78 7.51
C LEU A 214 -15.38 5.05 6.05
N GLN A 215 -15.22 6.33 5.71
CA GLN A 215 -14.65 6.71 4.41
C GLN A 215 -13.17 7.05 4.58
N ILE A 216 -12.32 6.44 3.76
CA ILE A 216 -10.88 6.67 3.77
C ILE A 216 -10.50 7.31 2.44
N ILE A 217 -10.15 8.57 2.51
CA ILE A 217 -10.05 9.43 1.32
C ILE A 217 -8.59 9.77 1.07
N ALA A 218 -8.15 9.66 -0.19
CA ALA A 218 -6.80 10.04 -0.57
C ALA A 218 -6.71 10.49 -2.03
N ARG A 219 -5.55 11.04 -2.41
CA ARG A 219 -5.19 11.38 -3.79
C ARG A 219 -3.79 10.85 -4.10
N GLY A 220 -3.50 10.67 -5.39
CA GLY A 220 -2.20 10.18 -5.83
C GLY A 220 -1.84 8.81 -5.22
N PRO A 221 -0.56 8.53 -4.97
CA PRO A 221 -0.10 7.24 -4.44
C PRO A 221 -0.79 6.84 -3.12
N ALA A 222 -1.15 7.80 -2.27
CA ALA A 222 -1.81 7.55 -0.99
C ALA A 222 -3.20 6.88 -1.12
N TYR A 223 -3.81 6.84 -2.31
CA TYR A 223 -5.02 6.05 -2.55
C TYR A 223 -4.79 4.55 -2.37
N SER A 224 -3.58 4.06 -2.67
CA SER A 224 -3.18 2.68 -2.33
C SER A 224 -3.32 2.43 -0.83
N THR A 225 -2.81 3.36 -0.02
CA THR A 225 -2.87 3.30 1.46
C THR A 225 -4.30 3.41 1.97
N ALA A 226 -5.12 4.30 1.39
CA ALA A 226 -6.52 4.42 1.75
C ALA A 226 -7.30 3.12 1.48
N SER A 227 -7.07 2.49 0.33
CA SER A 227 -7.69 1.21 -0.05
C SER A 227 -7.21 0.06 0.83
N GLN A 228 -5.89 -0.01 1.11
CA GLN A 228 -5.31 -0.97 2.03
C GLN A 228 -5.87 -0.82 3.46
N SER A 229 -5.98 0.41 3.93
CA SER A 229 -6.58 0.72 5.23
C SER A 229 -8.03 0.23 5.30
N ALA A 230 -8.81 0.49 4.26
CA ALA A 230 -10.20 0.05 4.18
C ALA A 230 -10.32 -1.48 4.18
N LEU A 231 -9.42 -2.18 3.50
CA LEU A 231 -9.37 -3.64 3.51
C LEU A 231 -9.08 -4.15 4.93
N MET A 232 -8.04 -3.64 5.59
CA MET A 232 -7.67 -4.02 6.96
C MET A 232 -8.79 -3.76 7.98
N PHE A 233 -9.53 -2.65 7.88
CA PHE A 233 -10.71 -2.40 8.71
C PHE A 233 -11.78 -3.49 8.54
N LYS A 234 -12.07 -3.90 7.29
CA LYS A 234 -13.04 -4.96 7.01
C LYS A 234 -12.60 -6.31 7.57
N GLU A 235 -11.33 -6.65 7.41
CA GLU A 235 -10.76 -7.93 7.84
C GLU A 235 -10.64 -8.02 9.36
N ALA A 236 -10.11 -6.97 9.99
CA ALA A 236 -9.76 -6.97 11.41
C ALA A 236 -10.89 -6.53 12.35
N THR A 237 -11.85 -5.75 11.88
CA THR A 237 -12.89 -5.17 12.72
C THR A 237 -14.31 -5.33 12.20
N HIS A 238 -14.46 -5.92 11.01
CA HIS A 238 -15.73 -6.09 10.28
C HIS A 238 -16.49 -4.78 10.00
N ILE A 239 -15.80 -3.63 10.10
CA ILE A 239 -16.38 -2.32 9.78
C ILE A 239 -16.48 -2.14 8.27
N ALA A 240 -17.61 -1.62 7.80
CA ALA A 240 -17.81 -1.24 6.40
C ALA A 240 -16.98 0.02 6.07
N ALA A 241 -15.69 -0.17 5.79
CA ALA A 241 -14.79 0.89 5.37
C ALA A 241 -14.61 0.90 3.84
N THR A 242 -14.46 2.10 3.27
CA THR A 242 -14.25 2.28 1.83
C THR A 242 -13.09 3.22 1.57
N GLY A 243 -12.09 2.77 0.79
CA GLY A 243 -11.05 3.63 0.24
C GLY A 243 -11.59 4.31 -1.03
N ILE A 244 -11.46 5.64 -1.13
CA ILE A 244 -11.99 6.40 -2.26
C ILE A 244 -11.03 7.52 -2.68
N LEU A 245 -10.90 7.71 -4.00
CA LEU A 245 -10.18 8.86 -4.56
C LEU A 245 -10.90 10.16 -4.18
N GLY A 246 -10.15 11.16 -3.73
CA GLY A 246 -10.72 12.45 -3.33
C GLY A 246 -11.43 13.19 -4.47
N GLY A 247 -11.10 12.92 -5.73
CA GLY A 247 -11.88 13.36 -6.88
C GLY A 247 -13.26 12.72 -6.90
N GLU A 248 -13.30 11.39 -6.86
CA GLU A 248 -14.54 10.61 -6.86
C GLU A 248 -15.43 10.94 -5.65
N PHE A 249 -14.83 11.18 -4.47
CA PHE A 249 -15.59 11.56 -3.29
C PHE A 249 -16.39 12.87 -3.50
N ARG A 250 -15.89 13.80 -4.30
CA ARG A 250 -16.62 15.04 -4.65
C ARG A 250 -17.75 14.84 -5.65
N HIS A 251 -17.70 13.77 -6.45
CA HIS A 251 -18.67 13.51 -7.51
C HIS A 251 -19.82 12.60 -7.06
N GLY A 252 -20.45 12.96 -5.93
CA GLY A 252 -21.62 12.29 -5.37
C GLY A 252 -21.47 11.87 -3.91
N PRO A 253 -20.47 11.06 -3.51
CA PRO A 253 -20.32 10.58 -2.14
C PRO A 253 -20.26 11.65 -1.03
N MET A 254 -19.93 12.90 -1.37
CA MET A 254 -20.00 14.04 -0.45
C MET A 254 -21.42 14.25 0.14
N GLU A 255 -22.47 13.82 -0.53
CA GLU A 255 -23.86 13.87 -0.04
C GLU A 255 -24.10 13.01 1.21
N MET A 256 -23.22 12.05 1.50
CA MET A 256 -23.28 11.26 2.73
C MET A 256 -22.83 12.04 3.97
N VAL A 257 -22.16 13.18 3.77
CA VAL A 257 -21.55 13.91 4.88
C VAL A 257 -22.62 14.63 5.70
N SER A 258 -22.74 14.24 6.95
CA SER A 258 -23.66 14.80 7.91
C SER A 258 -23.06 14.71 9.31
N GLN A 259 -23.79 15.17 10.31
CA GLN A 259 -23.36 14.99 11.70
C GLN A 259 -23.18 13.50 12.03
N GLY A 260 -22.01 13.14 12.56
CA GLY A 260 -21.65 11.75 12.86
C GLY A 260 -20.87 11.04 11.75
N PHE A 261 -20.76 11.63 10.56
CA PHE A 261 -19.88 11.11 9.49
C PHE A 261 -18.42 11.10 9.95
N LYS A 262 -17.70 10.01 9.66
CA LYS A 262 -16.30 9.81 10.04
C LYS A 262 -15.45 9.46 8.84
N SER A 263 -14.31 10.11 8.77
CA SER A 263 -13.35 9.86 7.71
C SER A 263 -11.90 9.87 8.20
N ILE A 264 -11.06 9.12 7.50
CA ILE A 264 -9.61 9.27 7.50
C ILE A 264 -9.25 9.93 6.17
N LEU A 265 -8.45 10.99 6.21
CA LEU A 265 -7.99 11.68 5.01
C LEU A 265 -6.47 11.70 4.98
N PHE A 266 -5.89 11.13 3.94
CA PHE A 266 -4.47 11.24 3.64
C PHE A 266 -4.22 12.50 2.78
N ALA A 267 -3.41 13.40 3.29
CA ALA A 267 -3.07 14.66 2.62
C ALA A 267 -1.55 14.84 2.56
N SER A 268 -0.94 14.30 1.49
CA SER A 268 0.49 14.49 1.26
C SER A 268 0.80 15.92 0.80
N GLU A 269 1.94 16.42 1.22
CA GLU A 269 2.53 17.63 0.62
C GLU A 269 2.79 17.38 -0.87
N GLY A 270 2.55 18.39 -1.71
CA GLY A 270 2.72 18.28 -3.16
C GLY A 270 1.51 18.77 -3.95
N LYS A 271 1.29 18.18 -5.11
CA LYS A 271 0.35 18.67 -6.14
C LYS A 271 -1.11 18.79 -5.70
N THR A 272 -1.53 18.01 -4.72
CA THR A 272 -2.95 17.89 -4.33
C THR A 272 -3.23 18.22 -2.86
N LEU A 273 -2.27 18.85 -2.16
CA LEU A 273 -2.43 19.21 -0.76
C LEU A 273 -3.63 20.16 -0.55
N GLU A 274 -3.69 21.25 -1.31
CA GLU A 274 -4.76 22.25 -1.19
C GLU A 274 -6.16 21.64 -1.42
N GLN A 275 -6.28 20.75 -2.43
CA GLN A 275 -7.54 20.05 -2.70
C GLN A 275 -7.92 19.10 -1.56
N SER A 276 -6.92 18.47 -0.92
CA SER A 276 -7.14 17.57 0.23
C SER A 276 -7.52 18.35 1.48
N LEU A 277 -6.87 19.46 1.76
CA LEU A 277 -7.22 20.34 2.89
C LEU A 277 -8.60 20.97 2.70
N LYS A 278 -8.93 21.40 1.48
CA LYS A 278 -10.28 21.89 1.15
C LYS A 278 -11.35 20.80 1.33
N MET A 279 -11.01 19.55 1.04
CA MET A 279 -11.89 18.41 1.29
C MET A 279 -12.17 18.26 2.79
N ALA A 280 -11.13 18.34 3.64
CA ALA A 280 -11.29 18.29 5.09
C ALA A 280 -12.22 19.40 5.60
N GLU A 281 -12.03 20.64 5.13
CA GLU A 281 -12.88 21.78 5.48
C GLU A 281 -14.35 21.56 5.07
N ASP A 282 -14.58 21.05 3.86
CA ASP A 282 -15.95 20.82 3.38
C ASP A 282 -16.65 19.70 4.17
N ILE A 283 -15.93 18.61 4.51
CA ILE A 283 -16.46 17.53 5.36
C ILE A 283 -16.86 18.11 6.74
N THR A 284 -16.00 18.92 7.34
CA THR A 284 -16.29 19.47 8.68
C THR A 284 -17.41 20.50 8.66
N ARG A 285 -17.51 21.31 7.60
CA ARG A 285 -18.61 22.26 7.41
C ARG A 285 -19.99 21.59 7.39
N PHE A 286 -20.06 20.33 6.93
CA PHE A 286 -21.28 19.52 6.94
C PHE A 286 -21.44 18.64 8.21
N GLY A 287 -20.60 18.86 9.23
CA GLY A 287 -20.70 18.19 10.55
C GLY A 287 -19.92 16.86 10.64
N GLY A 288 -19.17 16.50 9.62
CA GLY A 288 -18.33 15.31 9.64
C GLY A 288 -17.04 15.50 10.44
N LYS A 289 -16.37 14.39 10.79
CA LYS A 289 -15.06 14.33 11.45
C LYS A 289 -14.00 13.81 10.51
N VAL A 290 -12.80 14.41 10.56
CA VAL A 290 -11.65 14.05 9.75
C VAL A 290 -10.45 13.72 10.63
N TRP A 291 -10.01 12.47 10.63
CA TRP A 291 -8.68 12.11 11.13
C TRP A 291 -7.69 12.33 9.98
N LEU A 292 -6.90 13.40 10.09
CA LEU A 292 -6.06 13.90 8.99
C LEU A 292 -4.63 13.37 9.12
N ILE A 293 -4.20 12.48 8.24
CA ILE A 293 -2.83 11.97 8.18
C ILE A 293 -2.07 12.74 7.11
N THR A 294 -1.00 13.44 7.51
CA THR A 294 -0.33 14.42 6.62
C THR A 294 1.17 14.55 6.93
N ASN A 295 1.95 14.90 5.92
CA ASN A 295 3.34 15.35 6.06
C ASN A 295 3.51 16.88 5.88
N ALA A 296 2.42 17.58 5.67
CA ALA A 296 2.43 19.04 5.57
C ALA A 296 2.31 19.68 6.95
N LYS A 297 3.39 20.33 7.44
CA LYS A 297 3.39 21.00 8.75
C LYS A 297 2.30 22.07 8.87
N ALA A 298 2.01 22.78 7.77
CA ALA A 298 0.95 23.79 7.75
C ALA A 298 -0.45 23.20 8.03
N ALA A 299 -0.68 21.92 7.71
CA ALA A 299 -1.94 21.23 7.96
C ALA A 299 -2.20 20.96 9.46
N LEU A 300 -1.15 20.97 10.31
CA LEU A 300 -1.29 20.81 11.75
C LEU A 300 -2.09 21.95 12.38
N ASN A 301 -2.06 23.15 11.79
CA ASN A 301 -2.83 24.31 12.24
C ASN A 301 -4.34 24.17 11.98
N ARG A 302 -4.77 23.13 11.24
CA ARG A 302 -6.20 22.83 11.00
C ARG A 302 -6.85 22.06 12.15
N GLN A 303 -6.12 21.77 13.23
CA GLN A 303 -6.67 21.07 14.39
C GLN A 303 -7.91 21.81 14.94
N SER A 304 -8.99 21.05 15.14
CA SER A 304 -10.26 21.54 15.70
C SER A 304 -10.99 20.38 16.38
N GLU A 305 -12.22 20.62 16.87
CA GLU A 305 -13.09 19.55 17.37
C GLU A 305 -13.52 18.56 16.26
N HIS A 306 -13.42 18.94 14.98
CA HIS A 306 -13.78 18.14 13.81
C HIS A 306 -12.58 17.65 13.01
N ILE A 307 -11.36 18.12 13.27
CA ILE A 307 -10.12 17.69 12.59
C ILE A 307 -9.06 17.35 13.62
N VAL A 308 -8.55 16.12 13.58
CA VAL A 308 -7.40 15.69 14.38
C VAL A 308 -6.27 15.31 13.42
N PRO A 309 -5.19 16.11 13.34
CA PRO A 309 -4.05 15.80 12.49
C PRO A 309 -3.08 14.82 13.16
N VAL A 310 -2.48 13.95 12.32
CA VAL A 310 -1.29 13.13 12.63
C VAL A 310 -0.22 13.47 11.61
N TYR A 311 0.95 13.86 12.09
CA TYR A 311 2.08 14.20 11.25
C TYR A 311 2.95 12.98 10.97
N ILE A 312 3.32 12.80 9.70
CA ILE A 312 4.25 11.79 9.21
C ILE A 312 5.43 12.50 8.57
N ASP A 313 6.64 12.26 9.08
CA ASP A 313 7.85 12.91 8.59
C ASP A 313 8.43 12.19 7.37
N GLU A 314 7.80 12.36 6.20
CA GLU A 314 8.28 11.85 4.92
C GLU A 314 7.91 12.81 3.79
N GLN A 315 8.90 13.26 3.02
CA GLN A 315 8.71 14.30 2.01
C GLN A 315 8.50 13.74 0.59
N ASP A 316 8.93 12.51 0.32
CA ASP A 316 8.63 11.84 -0.94
C ASP A 316 7.17 11.37 -0.94
N GLU A 317 6.39 11.77 -1.93
CA GLU A 317 4.94 11.50 -1.99
C GLU A 317 4.63 9.99 -2.04
N PHE A 318 5.45 9.21 -2.74
CA PHE A 318 5.28 7.76 -2.79
C PHE A 318 5.67 7.09 -1.46
N LEU A 319 6.79 7.48 -0.86
CA LEU A 319 7.22 6.94 0.43
C LEU A 319 6.30 7.39 1.57
N PHE A 320 5.73 8.61 1.50
CA PHE A 320 4.67 9.03 2.39
C PHE A 320 3.47 8.07 2.33
N SER A 321 3.07 7.66 1.13
CA SER A 321 1.96 6.70 1.01
C SER A 321 2.26 5.38 1.73
N ILE A 322 3.51 4.94 1.77
CA ILE A 322 3.92 3.73 2.47
C ILE A 322 3.95 3.95 3.99
N GLN A 323 4.60 5.03 4.47
CA GLN A 323 4.77 5.27 5.90
C GLN A 323 3.45 5.64 6.59
N SER A 324 2.56 6.34 5.90
CA SER A 324 1.29 6.81 6.45
C SER A 324 0.29 5.70 6.80
N ILE A 325 0.60 4.43 6.45
CA ILE A 325 -0.21 3.28 6.87
C ILE A 325 -0.10 2.99 8.37
N ILE A 326 1.04 3.32 9.01
CA ILE A 326 1.33 2.98 10.42
C ILE A 326 0.24 3.47 11.38
N PRO A 327 -0.19 4.75 11.34
CA PRO A 327 -1.27 5.22 12.21
C PRO A 327 -2.53 4.38 12.11
N VAL A 328 -2.90 3.96 10.90
CA VAL A 328 -4.12 3.18 10.67
C VAL A 328 -3.96 1.75 11.17
N GLN A 329 -2.81 1.11 10.94
CA GLN A 329 -2.53 -0.24 11.45
C GLN A 329 -2.62 -0.29 12.98
N LEU A 330 -1.98 0.64 13.66
CA LEU A 330 -2.01 0.73 15.13
C LEU A 330 -3.41 1.07 15.66
N PHE A 331 -4.14 1.95 14.95
CA PHE A 331 -5.52 2.25 15.28
C PHE A 331 -6.41 1.00 15.20
N ILE A 332 -6.26 0.22 14.13
CA ILE A 332 -7.03 -1.02 13.92
C ILE A 332 -6.75 -2.02 15.05
N ASP A 333 -5.49 -2.23 15.42
CA ASP A 333 -5.13 -3.12 16.53
C ASP A 333 -5.79 -2.68 17.85
N ALA A 334 -5.66 -1.41 18.20
CA ALA A 334 -6.21 -0.88 19.43
C ALA A 334 -7.76 -0.85 19.42
N TYR A 335 -8.34 -0.53 18.27
CA TYR A 335 -9.80 -0.53 18.09
C TYR A 335 -10.38 -1.95 18.19
N ALA A 336 -9.76 -2.93 17.53
CA ALA A 336 -10.17 -4.33 17.61
C ALA A 336 -10.15 -4.84 19.06
N LYS A 337 -9.06 -4.57 19.81
CA LYS A 337 -8.95 -4.93 21.22
C LYS A 337 -10.06 -4.29 22.08
N ARG A 338 -10.37 -3.01 21.84
CA ARG A 338 -11.44 -2.29 22.57
C ARG A 338 -12.81 -2.93 22.35
N HIS A 339 -13.05 -3.55 21.19
CA HIS A 339 -14.33 -4.15 20.80
C HIS A 339 -14.33 -5.68 20.87
N GLY A 340 -13.28 -6.30 21.43
CA GLY A 340 -13.22 -7.75 21.64
C GLY A 340 -12.93 -8.56 20.37
N PHE A 341 -12.34 -7.96 19.32
CA PHE A 341 -11.86 -8.64 18.13
C PHE A 341 -10.37 -8.97 18.26
N GLU A 342 -9.96 -10.09 17.65
CA GLU A 342 -8.56 -10.37 17.39
C GLU A 342 -8.18 -9.77 16.02
N ALA A 343 -7.39 -8.69 16.02
CA ALA A 343 -7.03 -7.99 14.81
C ALA A 343 -6.29 -8.91 13.83
N GLY A 344 -6.76 -8.92 12.57
CA GLY A 344 -6.11 -9.62 11.46
C GLY A 344 -6.38 -11.12 11.36
N SER A 345 -7.17 -11.71 12.27
CA SER A 345 -7.59 -13.11 12.14
C SER A 345 -8.71 -13.27 11.10
N PHE A 346 -8.64 -14.37 10.33
CA PHE A 346 -9.65 -14.69 9.31
C PHE A 346 -10.66 -15.68 9.86
N SER A 347 -11.94 -15.26 9.99
CA SER A 347 -13.04 -16.13 10.45
C SER A 347 -13.90 -16.68 9.31
N ARG A 348 -13.86 -16.09 8.13
CA ARG A 348 -14.71 -16.44 6.96
C ARG A 348 -13.93 -16.70 5.69
N GLY A 349 -12.64 -16.50 5.72
CA GLY A 349 -11.72 -16.68 4.60
C GLY A 349 -10.41 -17.27 5.09
N ALA A 350 -9.40 -17.23 4.24
CA ALA A 350 -8.03 -17.62 4.55
C ALA A 350 -7.07 -16.51 4.09
N LYS A 351 -5.85 -16.51 4.63
CA LYS A 351 -4.77 -15.60 4.20
C LYS A 351 -4.52 -15.69 2.68
N VAL A 352 -4.65 -16.90 2.12
CA VAL A 352 -4.47 -17.17 0.69
C VAL A 352 -5.79 -17.65 0.11
N THR A 353 -6.31 -16.92 -0.88
CA THR A 353 -7.51 -17.31 -1.62
C THR A 353 -7.15 -18.40 -2.64
N MET A 354 -7.68 -19.59 -2.46
CA MET A 354 -7.37 -20.79 -3.27
C MET A 354 -8.43 -21.10 -4.33
N THR A 355 -9.56 -20.41 -4.28
CA THR A 355 -10.70 -20.58 -5.21
C THR A 355 -11.31 -19.23 -5.53
N GLU A 356 -11.81 -19.06 -6.74
CA GLU A 356 -12.62 -17.91 -7.15
C GLU A 356 -14.10 -18.13 -6.87
#